data_02ad2a38e2a93c2009cc21b98622e422
#
_entry.id   02ad2a38e2a93c2009cc21b98622e422
#
_cell.length_a   1.000
_cell.length_b   1.000
_cell.length_c   1.000
_cell.angle_alpha   90.00
_cell.angle_beta   90.00
_cell.angle_gamma   90.00
#
_symmetry.space_group_name_H-M   'P 1'
#
loop_
_entity.id
_entity.type
_entity.pdbx_description
1 polymer ?
#
loop_
_entity_poly.entity_id
_entity_poly.type
_entity_poly.pdbx_seq_one_letter_code
_entity_poly.pdbx_strand_id
1 'polypeptide(L)'
;MVTEGLLRGMTPDEIAGILAHEVGHIRNNDAWAMGLAGALHRAIEWTSLTGLILLRAQNGGSAAERPLAALLSAAPAIGQLLRLALSRVRELGADATALELTGDSQALIAALDKLERHHAGSAVLPLIAFEDSPMRLLRSHPATSERVGALRSLAH
;
A
#
# COMPACT_ATOMS: atom_id res chain seq x y z
N MET A 1 -7.88 -5.63 -12.79
CA MET A 1 -8.13 -6.32 -14.08
C MET A 1 -8.20 -7.82 -13.80
N VAL A 2 -9.36 -8.44 -13.98
CA VAL A 2 -9.56 -9.87 -13.71
C VAL A 2 -9.12 -10.65 -14.96
N THR A 3 -8.19 -11.58 -14.82
CA THR A 3 -7.71 -12.42 -15.94
C THR A 3 -8.50 -13.73 -16.01
N GLU A 4 -8.62 -14.31 -17.20
CA GLU A 4 -9.31 -15.59 -17.40
C GLU A 4 -8.69 -16.73 -16.57
N GLY A 5 -7.35 -16.71 -16.41
CA GLY A 5 -6.63 -17.67 -15.56
C GLY A 5 -7.00 -17.57 -14.09
N LEU A 6 -7.25 -16.35 -13.59
CA LEU A 6 -7.71 -16.12 -12.23
C LEU A 6 -9.12 -16.70 -12.03
N LEU A 7 -10.03 -16.43 -12.97
CA LEU A 7 -11.41 -16.94 -12.92
C LEU A 7 -11.49 -18.47 -12.92
N ARG A 8 -10.61 -19.15 -13.66
CA ARG A 8 -10.57 -20.62 -13.71
C ARG A 8 -10.04 -21.27 -12.42
N GLY A 9 -9.26 -20.54 -11.63
CA GLY A 9 -8.65 -21.05 -10.40
C GLY A 9 -9.44 -20.78 -9.12
N MET A 10 -10.54 -20.01 -9.19
CA MET A 10 -11.30 -19.54 -8.03
C MET A 10 -12.74 -20.07 -8.03
N THR A 11 -13.28 -20.25 -6.82
CA THR A 11 -14.71 -20.53 -6.64
C THR A 11 -15.55 -19.28 -6.85
N PRO A 12 -16.87 -19.39 -7.10
CA PRO A 12 -17.75 -18.23 -7.19
C PRO A 12 -17.74 -17.34 -5.95
N ASP A 13 -17.65 -17.93 -4.75
CA ASP A 13 -17.62 -17.19 -3.49
C ASP A 13 -16.29 -16.43 -3.29
N GLU A 14 -15.17 -17.02 -3.71
CA GLU A 14 -13.87 -16.35 -3.74
C GLU A 14 -13.87 -15.14 -4.71
N ILE A 15 -14.49 -15.32 -5.89
CA ILE A 15 -14.64 -14.23 -6.87
C ILE A 15 -15.54 -13.15 -6.29
N ALA A 16 -16.64 -13.51 -5.64
CA ALA A 16 -17.53 -12.55 -4.97
C ALA A 16 -16.79 -11.76 -3.89
N GLY A 17 -15.94 -12.40 -3.08
CA GLY A 17 -15.10 -11.75 -2.10
C GLY A 17 -14.14 -10.71 -2.72
N ILE A 18 -13.47 -11.06 -3.82
CA ILE A 18 -12.58 -10.13 -4.53
C ILE A 18 -13.37 -8.96 -5.11
N LEU A 19 -14.50 -9.23 -5.76
CA LEU A 19 -15.32 -8.16 -6.35
C LEU A 19 -15.88 -7.23 -5.26
N ALA A 20 -16.27 -7.76 -4.11
CA ALA A 20 -16.69 -6.96 -2.96
C ALA A 20 -15.56 -6.10 -2.41
N HIS A 21 -14.32 -6.58 -2.39
CA HIS A 21 -13.14 -5.82 -2.03
C HIS A 21 -12.90 -4.65 -3.02
N GLU A 22 -12.99 -4.89 -4.34
CA GLU A 22 -12.89 -3.83 -5.34
C GLU A 22 -14.02 -2.79 -5.20
N VAL A 23 -15.24 -3.23 -4.90
CA VAL A 23 -16.36 -2.33 -4.57
C VAL A 23 -16.05 -1.52 -3.31
N GLY A 24 -15.37 -2.10 -2.33
CA GLY A 24 -14.87 -1.42 -1.14
C GLY A 24 -13.99 -0.21 -1.49
N HIS A 25 -13.04 -0.37 -2.40
CA HIS A 25 -12.19 0.72 -2.87
C HIS A 25 -12.99 1.86 -3.54
N ILE A 26 -14.02 1.50 -4.31
CA ILE A 26 -14.90 2.48 -4.97
C ILE A 26 -15.73 3.23 -3.91
N ARG A 27 -16.38 2.51 -3.00
CA ARG A 27 -17.20 3.06 -1.92
C ARG A 27 -16.42 4.03 -1.03
N ASN A 28 -15.17 3.69 -0.73
CA ASN A 28 -14.29 4.47 0.14
C ASN A 28 -13.57 5.62 -0.60
N ASN A 29 -13.85 5.85 -1.89
CA ASN A 29 -13.19 6.86 -2.73
C ASN A 29 -11.66 6.75 -2.73
N ASP A 30 -11.16 5.54 -2.71
CA ASP A 30 -9.74 5.24 -2.54
C ASP A 30 -8.87 5.78 -3.68
N ALA A 31 -9.34 5.76 -4.91
CA ALA A 31 -8.62 6.31 -6.04
C ALA A 31 -8.35 7.82 -5.88
N TRP A 32 -9.33 8.56 -5.37
CA TRP A 32 -9.18 9.99 -5.10
C TRP A 32 -8.19 10.27 -3.97
N ALA A 33 -8.33 9.55 -2.85
CA ALA A 33 -7.44 9.69 -1.69
C ALA A 33 -5.98 9.41 -2.06
N MET A 34 -5.72 8.35 -2.83
CA MET A 34 -4.37 8.01 -3.29
C MET A 34 -3.85 8.98 -4.36
N GLY A 35 -4.73 9.48 -5.21
CA GLY A 35 -4.38 10.52 -6.17
C GLY A 35 -3.90 11.80 -5.47
N LEU A 36 -4.65 12.23 -4.44
CA LEU A 36 -4.27 13.39 -3.63
C LEU A 36 -2.97 13.15 -2.85
N ALA A 37 -2.85 12.01 -2.17
CA ALA A 37 -1.63 11.65 -1.46
C ALA A 37 -0.40 11.60 -2.39
N GLY A 38 -0.57 11.08 -3.59
CA GLY A 38 0.48 11.07 -4.62
C GLY A 38 0.83 12.46 -5.14
N ALA A 39 -0.14 13.35 -5.31
CA ALA A 39 0.10 14.74 -5.71
C ALA A 39 0.85 15.52 -4.63
N LEU A 40 0.44 15.38 -3.35
CA LEU A 40 1.13 15.98 -2.21
C LEU A 40 2.57 15.47 -2.08
N HIS A 41 2.77 14.17 -2.23
CA HIS A 41 4.12 13.59 -2.19
C HIS A 41 5.02 14.19 -3.28
N ARG A 42 4.55 14.28 -4.52
CA ARG A 42 5.30 14.93 -5.61
C ARG A 42 5.58 16.42 -5.33
N ALA A 43 4.63 17.14 -4.75
CA ALA A 43 4.85 18.52 -4.35
C ALA A 43 5.98 18.64 -3.30
N ILE A 44 6.01 17.74 -2.32
CA ILE A 44 7.09 17.65 -1.32
C ILE A 44 8.43 17.35 -2.01
N GLU A 45 8.49 16.39 -2.93
CA GLU A 45 9.71 16.05 -3.68
C GLU A 45 10.25 17.26 -4.47
N TRP A 46 9.39 17.92 -5.24
CA TRP A 46 9.79 19.09 -6.02
C TRP A 46 10.25 20.27 -5.15
N THR A 47 9.53 20.55 -4.06
CA THR A 47 9.89 21.61 -3.12
C THR A 47 11.22 21.31 -2.42
N SER A 48 11.42 20.07 -2.00
CA SER A 48 12.66 19.61 -1.37
C SER A 48 13.85 19.72 -2.33
N LEU A 49 13.69 19.24 -3.56
CA LEU A 49 14.73 19.33 -4.58
C LEU A 49 15.10 20.77 -4.89
N THR A 50 14.10 21.62 -5.14
CA THR A 50 14.31 23.04 -5.43
C THR A 50 14.99 23.75 -4.26
N GLY A 51 14.53 23.50 -3.04
CA GLY A 51 15.14 24.05 -1.83
C GLY A 51 16.60 23.66 -1.67
N LEU A 52 16.96 22.39 -1.89
CA LEU A 52 18.34 21.91 -1.84
C LEU A 52 19.22 22.54 -2.94
N ILE A 53 18.69 22.72 -4.15
CA ILE A 53 19.42 23.39 -5.24
C ILE A 53 19.70 24.84 -4.86
N LEU A 54 18.71 25.58 -4.35
CA LEU A 54 18.86 26.98 -3.94
C LEU A 54 19.87 27.14 -2.80
N LEU A 55 19.82 26.26 -1.79
CA LEU A 55 20.79 26.28 -0.69
C LEU A 55 22.23 26.06 -1.18
N ARG A 56 22.43 25.14 -2.13
CA ARG A 56 23.75 24.92 -2.74
C ARG A 56 24.22 26.08 -3.60
N ALA A 57 23.32 26.74 -4.34
CA ALA A 57 23.65 27.88 -5.22
C ALA A 57 24.08 29.13 -4.45
N GLN A 58 23.66 29.29 -3.20
CA GLN A 58 24.05 30.42 -2.33
C GLN A 58 25.42 30.26 -1.68
N ASN A 59 26.30 29.40 -2.20
CA ASN A 59 27.61 29.04 -1.61
C ASN A 59 27.48 28.53 -0.18
N GLY A 60 26.36 27.89 0.08
CA GLY A 60 25.95 27.47 1.41
C GLY A 60 26.78 26.30 1.92
N GLY A 61 27.00 26.33 3.12
CA GLY A 61 27.70 25.37 3.94
C GLY A 61 27.80 25.93 5.33
N SER A 62 27.05 26.99 5.63
CA SER A 62 27.01 27.53 6.98
C SER A 62 26.39 26.51 7.93
N ALA A 63 26.87 26.50 9.17
CA ALA A 63 26.31 25.61 10.19
C ALA A 63 24.80 25.82 10.40
N ALA A 64 24.31 27.03 10.12
CA ALA A 64 22.90 27.41 10.23
C ALA A 64 22.01 26.78 9.15
N GLU A 65 22.55 26.42 7.98
CA GLU A 65 21.78 25.83 6.84
C GLU A 65 21.67 24.30 6.95
N ARG A 66 22.53 23.65 7.73
CA ARG A 66 22.53 22.18 7.87
C ARG A 66 21.19 21.60 8.34
N PRO A 67 20.49 22.16 9.34
CA PRO A 67 19.19 21.62 9.77
C PRO A 67 18.13 21.71 8.67
N LEU A 68 18.11 22.82 7.91
CA LEU A 68 17.18 23.00 6.80
C LEU A 68 17.49 22.03 5.67
N ALA A 69 18.74 21.82 5.30
CA ALA A 69 19.14 20.83 4.31
C ALA A 69 18.79 19.40 4.74
N ALA A 70 18.97 19.06 6.01
CA ALA A 70 18.58 17.78 6.58
C ALA A 70 17.05 17.59 6.50
N LEU A 71 16.26 18.59 6.86
CA LEU A 71 14.80 18.56 6.77
C LEU A 71 14.35 18.36 5.32
N LEU A 72 14.86 19.14 4.37
CA LEU A 72 14.53 19.03 2.96
C LEU A 72 14.92 17.66 2.37
N SER A 73 16.03 17.08 2.81
CA SER A 73 16.44 15.75 2.35
C SER A 73 15.60 14.62 2.95
N ALA A 74 15.07 14.77 4.17
CA ALA A 74 14.26 13.76 4.84
C ALA A 74 12.77 13.82 4.45
N ALA A 75 12.25 14.99 4.09
CA ALA A 75 10.82 15.21 3.84
C ALA A 75 10.22 14.26 2.78
N PRO A 76 10.87 13.96 1.63
CA PRO A 76 10.34 12.99 0.67
C PRO A 76 10.19 11.58 1.25
N ALA A 77 11.15 11.13 2.05
CA ALA A 77 11.10 9.81 2.67
C ALA A 77 9.93 9.71 3.68
N ILE A 78 9.71 10.75 4.48
CA ILE A 78 8.57 10.83 5.40
C ILE A 78 7.25 10.83 4.62
N GLY A 79 7.15 11.61 3.54
CA GLY A 79 5.97 11.62 2.67
C GLY A 79 5.67 10.26 2.06
N GLN A 80 6.70 9.53 1.64
CA GLN A 80 6.57 8.18 1.12
C GLN A 80 6.07 7.20 2.20
N LEU A 81 6.60 7.26 3.43
CA LEU A 81 6.15 6.41 4.53
C LEU A 81 4.68 6.67 4.88
N LEU A 82 4.25 7.93 4.90
CA LEU A 82 2.84 8.30 5.13
C LEU A 82 1.94 7.74 4.02
N ARG A 83 2.36 7.83 2.76
CA ARG A 83 1.62 7.27 1.63
C ARG A 83 1.49 5.75 1.72
N LEU A 84 2.53 5.05 2.15
CA LEU A 84 2.50 3.60 2.36
C LEU A 84 1.59 3.22 3.54
N ALA A 85 1.62 3.99 4.64
CA ALA A 85 0.72 3.79 5.76
C ALA A 85 -0.76 3.98 5.35
N LEU A 86 -1.06 5.03 4.57
CA LEU A 86 -2.39 5.27 4.02
C LEU A 86 -2.84 4.10 3.13
N SER A 87 -1.97 3.60 2.25
CA SER A 87 -2.27 2.45 1.39
C SER A 87 -2.71 1.23 2.21
N ARG A 88 -2.02 0.93 3.32
CA ARG A 88 -2.37 -0.19 4.21
C ARG A 88 -3.73 -0.03 4.88
N VAL A 89 -4.00 1.15 5.43
CA VAL A 89 -5.30 1.43 6.09
C VAL A 89 -6.45 1.23 5.10
N ARG A 90 -6.25 1.58 3.84
CA ARG A 90 -7.26 1.45 2.80
C ARG A 90 -7.50 0.00 2.37
N GLU A 91 -6.44 -0.81 2.28
CA GLU A 91 -6.60 -2.24 2.03
C GLU A 91 -7.44 -2.89 3.14
N LEU A 92 -7.15 -2.58 4.42
CA LEU A 92 -7.93 -3.09 5.55
C LEU A 92 -9.38 -2.57 5.54
N GLY A 93 -9.59 -1.33 5.12
CA GLY A 93 -10.93 -0.75 4.94
C GLY A 93 -11.73 -1.42 3.82
N ALA A 94 -11.08 -1.74 2.69
CA ALA A 94 -11.70 -2.48 1.60
C ALA A 94 -12.04 -3.92 2.01
N ASP A 95 -11.18 -4.58 2.79
CA ASP A 95 -11.44 -5.90 3.35
C ASP A 95 -12.65 -5.90 4.31
N ALA A 96 -12.74 -4.89 5.19
CA ALA A 96 -13.88 -4.74 6.08
C ALA A 96 -15.19 -4.51 5.30
N THR A 97 -15.14 -3.69 4.24
CA THR A 97 -16.29 -3.48 3.35
C THR A 97 -16.67 -4.75 2.60
N ALA A 98 -15.70 -5.53 2.16
CA ALA A 98 -15.95 -6.82 1.50
C ALA A 98 -16.66 -7.80 2.45
N LEU A 99 -16.23 -7.86 3.70
CA LEU A 99 -16.89 -8.67 4.72
C LEU A 99 -18.32 -8.19 5.00
N GLU A 100 -18.53 -6.88 5.08
CA GLU A 100 -19.88 -6.29 5.25
C GLU A 100 -20.82 -6.70 4.10
N LEU A 101 -20.32 -6.73 2.87
CA LEU A 101 -21.13 -7.00 1.68
C LEU A 101 -21.38 -8.50 1.46
N THR A 102 -20.43 -9.37 1.79
CA THR A 102 -20.53 -10.81 1.53
C THR A 102 -20.95 -11.63 2.74
N GLY A 103 -20.65 -11.15 3.94
CA GLY A 103 -20.82 -11.91 5.19
C GLY A 103 -19.87 -13.10 5.31
N ASP A 104 -18.95 -13.31 4.36
CA ASP A 104 -18.07 -14.48 4.28
C ASP A 104 -16.58 -14.06 4.28
N SER A 105 -15.99 -14.07 5.48
CA SER A 105 -14.55 -13.82 5.64
C SER A 105 -13.70 -14.97 5.08
N GLN A 106 -14.19 -16.21 5.10
CA GLN A 106 -13.42 -17.37 4.71
C GLN A 106 -13.18 -17.40 3.19
N ALA A 107 -14.19 -17.05 2.40
CA ALA A 107 -14.06 -16.94 0.94
C ALA A 107 -13.02 -15.90 0.55
N LEU A 108 -13.04 -14.72 1.19
CA LEU A 108 -12.04 -13.67 0.94
C LEU A 108 -10.63 -14.10 1.37
N ILE A 109 -10.49 -14.74 2.53
CA ILE A 109 -9.20 -15.28 3.01
C ILE A 109 -8.65 -16.31 2.03
N ALA A 110 -9.48 -17.25 1.57
CA ALA A 110 -9.07 -18.27 0.61
C ALA A 110 -8.64 -17.66 -0.73
N ALA A 111 -9.35 -16.61 -1.18
CA ALA A 111 -8.99 -15.87 -2.38
C ALA A 111 -7.63 -15.17 -2.25
N LEU A 112 -7.37 -14.51 -1.11
CA LEU A 112 -6.10 -13.85 -0.84
C LEU A 112 -4.92 -14.85 -0.81
N ASP A 113 -5.10 -15.99 -0.17
CA ASP A 113 -4.09 -17.06 -0.13
C ASP A 113 -3.78 -17.64 -1.53
N LYS A 114 -4.80 -17.75 -2.39
CA LYS A 114 -4.62 -18.19 -3.79
C LYS A 114 -3.87 -17.16 -4.61
N LEU A 115 -4.21 -15.86 -4.45
CA LEU A 115 -3.53 -14.76 -5.12
C LEU A 115 -2.06 -14.69 -4.73
N GLU A 116 -1.74 -14.83 -3.45
CA GLU A 116 -0.36 -14.81 -2.97
C GLU A 116 0.46 -15.96 -3.55
N ARG A 117 -0.09 -17.18 -3.55
CA ARG A 117 0.55 -18.35 -4.16
C ARG A 117 0.77 -18.17 -5.66
N HIS A 118 -0.18 -17.58 -6.37
CA HIS A 118 -0.06 -17.32 -7.79
C HIS A 118 1.05 -16.31 -8.08
N HIS A 119 1.13 -15.24 -7.30
CA HIS A 119 2.20 -14.24 -7.42
C HIS A 119 3.58 -14.80 -7.03
N ALA A 120 3.67 -15.63 -5.98
CA ALA A 120 4.91 -16.28 -5.59
C ALA A 120 5.44 -17.25 -6.65
N GLY A 121 4.56 -17.98 -7.34
CA GLY A 121 4.93 -18.87 -8.44
C GLY A 121 5.31 -18.15 -9.74
N SER A 122 4.90 -16.90 -9.91
CA SER A 122 5.19 -16.08 -11.11
C SER A 122 6.44 -15.21 -10.96
N ALA A 123 6.99 -15.09 -9.76
CA ALA A 123 8.19 -14.32 -9.50
C ALA A 123 9.44 -15.09 -9.95
N VAL A 124 10.05 -14.66 -11.05
CA VAL A 124 11.29 -15.21 -11.62
C VAL A 124 12.51 -15.00 -10.71
N LEU A 125 12.39 -14.18 -9.67
CA LEU A 125 13.40 -13.98 -8.63
C LEU A 125 12.71 -14.09 -7.26
N PRO A 126 13.19 -14.97 -6.36
CA PRO A 126 12.79 -14.91 -4.97
C PRO A 126 13.34 -13.59 -4.40
N LEU A 127 12.53 -12.55 -4.43
CA LEU A 127 12.82 -11.37 -3.63
C LEU A 127 12.80 -11.88 -2.19
N ILE A 128 14.00 -11.96 -1.60
CA ILE A 128 14.31 -12.46 -0.26
C ILE A 128 13.13 -12.14 0.67
N ALA A 129 12.52 -13.16 1.23
CA ALA A 129 11.43 -13.04 2.18
C ALA A 129 11.94 -12.34 3.46
N PHE A 130 11.84 -11.03 3.49
CA PHE A 130 12.13 -10.21 4.68
C PHE A 130 10.88 -10.16 5.57
N GLU A 131 10.40 -11.31 6.05
CA GLU A 131 9.22 -11.34 6.92
C GLU A 131 9.44 -10.60 8.24
N ASP A 132 10.67 -10.58 8.76
CA ASP A 132 11.04 -9.94 10.04
C ASP A 132 11.87 -8.65 9.89
N SER A 133 11.96 -8.07 8.69
CA SER A 133 12.77 -6.88 8.45
C SER A 133 11.96 -5.58 8.64
N PRO A 134 12.60 -4.48 9.13
CA PRO A 134 12.01 -3.13 9.12
C PRO A 134 11.56 -2.68 7.72
N MET A 135 11.98 -3.34 6.66
CA MET A 135 11.49 -3.16 5.29
C MET A 135 10.01 -3.53 5.09
N ARG A 136 9.34 -4.17 6.05
CA ARG A 136 7.86 -4.35 6.02
C ARG A 136 7.12 -3.02 5.83
N LEU A 137 7.67 -1.93 6.35
CA LEU A 137 7.11 -0.59 6.21
C LEU A 137 7.16 -0.06 4.77
N LEU A 138 8.04 -0.60 3.92
CA LEU A 138 8.23 -0.18 2.53
C LEU A 138 7.36 -0.96 1.53
N ARG A 139 6.59 -1.97 1.96
CA ARG A 139 5.64 -2.67 1.10
C ARG A 139 4.44 -1.77 0.80
N SER A 140 4.02 -1.72 -0.44
CA SER A 140 2.83 -0.97 -0.88
C SER A 140 1.52 -1.59 -0.40
N HIS A 141 1.50 -2.91 -0.13
CA HIS A 141 0.36 -3.65 0.41
C HIS A 141 0.72 -4.29 1.75
N PRO A 142 -0.25 -4.39 2.70
CA PRO A 142 -0.05 -5.19 3.91
C PRO A 142 0.21 -6.64 3.55
N ALA A 143 0.94 -7.36 4.41
CA ALA A 143 1.12 -8.79 4.24
C ALA A 143 -0.24 -9.49 4.28
N THR A 144 -0.43 -10.56 3.49
CA THR A 144 -1.67 -11.34 3.50
C THR A 144 -1.99 -11.85 4.91
N SER A 145 -0.97 -12.21 5.69
CA SER A 145 -1.13 -12.61 7.09
C SER A 145 -1.75 -11.52 7.98
N GLU A 146 -1.42 -10.24 7.74
CA GLU A 146 -1.98 -9.09 8.46
C GLU A 146 -3.45 -8.87 8.08
N ARG A 147 -3.79 -8.94 6.79
CA ARG A 147 -5.17 -8.86 6.28
C ARG A 147 -6.04 -10.01 6.81
N VAL A 148 -5.53 -11.25 6.76
CA VAL A 148 -6.19 -12.44 7.30
C VAL A 148 -6.43 -12.29 8.80
N GLY A 149 -5.45 -11.79 9.56
CA GLY A 149 -5.60 -11.51 10.99
C GLY A 149 -6.72 -10.52 11.28
N ALA A 150 -6.77 -9.40 10.53
CA ALA A 150 -7.82 -8.39 10.65
C ALA A 150 -9.21 -8.95 10.30
N LEU A 151 -9.34 -9.69 9.19
CA LEU A 151 -10.60 -10.32 8.78
C LEU A 151 -11.14 -11.31 9.83
N ARG A 152 -10.26 -12.11 10.43
CA ARG A 152 -10.65 -13.02 11.52
C ARG A 152 -11.15 -12.28 12.77
N SER A 153 -10.52 -11.14 13.10
CA SER A 153 -10.96 -10.34 14.26
C SER A 153 -12.30 -9.63 14.04
N LEU A 154 -12.64 -9.32 12.78
CA LEU A 154 -13.92 -8.67 12.42
C LEU A 154 -15.08 -9.66 12.29
N ALA A 155 -14.79 -10.95 12.08
CA ALA A 155 -15.80 -12.01 11.92
C ALA A 155 -16.34 -12.57 13.25
N HIS A 156 -15.85 -12.06 14.38
CA HIS A 156 -16.31 -12.37 15.76
C HIS A 156 -17.08 -11.21 16.35
#